data_00d496c9d2c33c06806091986522d6cd
#
_entry.id   00d496c9d2c33c06806091986522d6cd
#
_cell.length_a   1.000
_cell.length_b   1.000
_cell.length_c   1.000
_cell.angle_alpha   90.00
_cell.angle_beta   90.00
_cell.angle_gamma   90.00
#
_symmetry.space_group_name_H-M   'P 1'
#
loop_
_entity.id
_entity.type
_entity.pdbx_description
1 polymer ?
#
loop_
_entity_poly.entity_id
_entity_poly.type
_entity_poly.pdbx_seq_one_letter_code
_entity_poly.pdbx_strand_id
1 'polypeptide(L)'
;KHGDVLVKVDYSDLNYKDALILNNGAKLVKEFPHIPGIDFSGTVMESDNSKFIKGDEVILTGWRVGEIYFGGYSQYSKVNSDFLVKMPKNMTSRQAMMLGTAGLTAVQCAFTTKQTREILLLGEKVNDVIVTGASGGVGSIAVMILSKMGCNVTAATTKPNEEYLKSLGAKNVIKSSDLDAEAR
;
A
#
# COMPACT_ATOMS: atom_id res chain seq x y z
N LYS A 1 -8.88 16.67 17.22
CA LYS A 1 -8.07 15.77 16.37
C LYS A 1 -6.83 15.34 17.13
N HIS A 2 -7.03 14.81 18.34
CA HIS A 2 -5.95 14.51 19.26
C HIS A 2 -5.73 13.01 19.26
N GLY A 3 -4.56 12.57 18.78
CA GLY A 3 -4.09 11.20 18.96
C GLY A 3 -3.64 11.00 20.41
N ASP A 4 -3.51 9.74 20.78
CA ASP A 4 -3.07 9.28 22.10
C ASP A 4 -1.64 8.69 22.07
N VAL A 5 -1.00 8.62 20.87
CA VAL A 5 0.37 8.15 20.70
C VAL A 5 1.19 9.16 19.90
N LEU A 6 2.33 9.58 20.43
CA LEU A 6 3.33 10.40 19.75
C LEU A 6 4.40 9.49 19.15
N VAL A 7 4.57 9.55 17.83
CA VAL A 7 5.55 8.78 17.09
C VAL A 7 6.61 9.71 16.50
N LYS A 8 7.88 9.39 16.70
CA LYS A 8 8.97 9.96 15.93
C LYS A 8 9.03 9.20 14.59
N VAL A 9 8.79 9.90 13.50
CA VAL A 9 8.77 9.33 12.17
C VAL A 9 10.20 9.05 11.69
N ASP A 10 10.49 7.81 11.35
CA ASP A 10 11.78 7.41 10.82
C ASP A 10 11.75 7.38 9.28
N TYR A 11 10.67 6.87 8.69
CA TYR A 11 10.42 6.81 7.25
C TYR A 11 8.96 7.09 6.94
N SER A 12 8.73 7.73 5.82
CA SER A 12 7.45 7.81 5.11
C SER A 12 7.67 7.42 3.65
N ASP A 13 6.60 7.17 2.91
CA ASP A 13 6.64 6.88 1.48
C ASP A 13 5.87 7.94 0.68
N LEU A 14 5.81 7.77 -0.64
CA LEU A 14 5.08 8.66 -1.53
C LEU A 14 4.03 7.87 -2.31
N ASN A 15 2.77 8.14 -2.03
CA ASN A 15 1.63 7.56 -2.71
C ASN A 15 1.00 8.55 -3.70
N TYR A 16 0.23 8.05 -4.67
CA TYR A 16 -0.52 8.89 -5.59
C TYR A 16 -1.45 9.86 -4.85
N LYS A 17 -2.04 9.45 -3.74
CA LYS A 17 -2.86 10.29 -2.89
C LYS A 17 -2.09 11.47 -2.31
N ASP A 18 -0.85 11.29 -1.90
CA ASP A 18 0.00 12.37 -1.39
C ASP A 18 0.25 13.42 -2.47
N ALA A 19 0.49 12.98 -3.70
CA ALA A 19 0.63 13.89 -4.84
C ALA A 19 -0.66 14.71 -5.11
N LEU A 20 -1.84 14.08 -4.99
CA LEU A 20 -3.12 14.78 -5.10
C LEU A 20 -3.30 15.80 -3.98
N ILE A 21 -2.89 15.48 -2.75
CA ILE A 21 -2.98 16.36 -1.60
C ILE A 21 -2.03 17.56 -1.78
N LEU A 22 -0.78 17.30 -2.12
CA LEU A 22 0.25 18.34 -2.33
C LEU A 22 -0.14 19.35 -3.42
N ASN A 23 -0.72 18.86 -4.52
CA ASN A 23 -1.20 19.69 -5.61
C ASN A 23 -2.60 20.28 -5.36
N ASN A 24 -3.25 19.94 -4.25
CA ASN A 24 -4.64 20.29 -3.94
C ASN A 24 -5.64 20.00 -5.08
N GLY A 25 -5.28 19.09 -5.98
CA GLY A 25 -6.03 18.81 -7.21
C GLY A 25 -7.40 18.17 -6.98
N ALA A 26 -7.54 17.39 -5.93
CA ALA A 26 -8.76 16.65 -5.60
C ALA A 26 -9.55 17.28 -4.44
N LYS A 27 -9.13 18.43 -3.90
CA LYS A 27 -9.76 19.11 -2.74
C LYS A 27 -9.98 18.16 -1.54
N LEU A 28 -9.05 17.24 -1.35
CA LEU A 28 -9.14 16.23 -0.28
C LEU A 28 -8.95 16.86 1.11
N VAL A 29 -8.05 17.84 1.20
CA VAL A 29 -7.79 18.60 2.43
C VAL A 29 -8.76 19.77 2.50
N LYS A 30 -9.49 19.86 3.60
CA LYS A 30 -10.50 20.90 3.84
C LYS A 30 -10.03 21.99 4.81
N GLU A 31 -9.05 21.71 5.64
CA GLU A 31 -8.57 22.60 6.68
C GLU A 31 -7.06 22.81 6.55
N PHE A 32 -6.60 24.05 6.58
CA PHE A 32 -5.19 24.44 6.51
C PHE A 32 -4.80 25.26 7.76
N PRO A 33 -3.53 25.15 8.23
CA PRO A 33 -2.41 24.37 7.68
C PRO A 33 -2.60 22.86 7.86
N HIS A 34 -2.03 22.06 6.93
CA HIS A 34 -2.11 20.61 6.94
C HIS A 34 -0.75 19.96 6.68
N ILE A 35 -0.54 18.77 7.23
CA ILE A 35 0.66 17.95 7.03
C ILE A 35 0.25 16.70 6.24
N PRO A 36 0.74 16.52 5.00
CA PRO A 36 0.47 15.33 4.20
C PRO A 36 1.26 14.10 4.69
N GLY A 37 1.19 13.01 3.92
CA GLY A 37 1.86 11.75 4.18
C GLY A 37 0.91 10.72 4.77
N ILE A 38 0.37 9.84 3.91
CA ILE A 38 -0.66 8.87 4.33
C ILE A 38 -0.08 7.65 5.04
N ASP A 39 1.21 7.42 4.89
CA ASP A 39 1.93 6.30 5.46
C ASP A 39 3.19 6.78 6.19
N PHE A 40 3.50 6.13 7.30
CA PHE A 40 4.79 6.27 7.96
C PHE A 40 5.13 5.06 8.83
N SER A 41 6.41 4.92 9.15
CA SER A 41 6.91 4.04 10.20
C SER A 41 7.80 4.84 11.14
N GLY A 42 7.88 4.43 12.39
CA GLY A 42 8.65 5.17 13.37
C GLY A 42 8.63 4.56 14.75
N THR A 43 9.14 5.32 15.72
CA THR A 43 9.33 4.90 17.10
C THR A 43 8.38 5.68 18.02
N VAL A 44 7.66 4.98 18.87
CA VAL A 44 6.80 5.60 19.90
C VAL A 44 7.64 6.36 20.91
N MET A 45 7.35 7.64 21.07
CA MET A 45 8.00 8.52 22.06
C MET A 45 7.18 8.66 23.34
N GLU A 46 5.86 8.75 23.21
CA GLU A 46 4.90 8.88 24.28
C GLU A 46 3.60 8.17 23.89
N SER A 47 2.91 7.58 24.87
CA SER A 47 1.63 6.93 24.67
C SER A 47 0.75 7.06 25.90
N ASP A 48 -0.50 7.46 25.71
CA ASP A 48 -1.56 7.41 26.70
C ASP A 48 -2.35 6.08 26.62
N ASN A 49 -1.95 5.16 25.71
CA ASN A 49 -2.63 3.89 25.48
C ASN A 49 -1.74 2.70 25.86
N SER A 50 -2.28 1.76 26.61
CA SER A 50 -1.55 0.60 27.12
C SER A 50 -1.07 -0.39 26.06
N LYS A 51 -1.60 -0.32 24.83
CA LYS A 51 -1.15 -1.18 23.69
C LYS A 51 0.26 -0.85 23.23
N PHE A 52 0.71 0.41 23.45
CA PHE A 52 2.00 0.91 22.98
C PHE A 52 2.77 1.53 24.11
N ILE A 53 4.07 1.28 24.15
CA ILE A 53 5.00 1.87 25.13
C ILE A 53 6.10 2.62 24.38
N LYS A 54 6.76 3.53 25.07
CA LYS A 54 7.93 4.24 24.55
C LYS A 54 8.98 3.25 24.07
N GLY A 55 9.47 3.45 22.83
CA GLY A 55 10.44 2.59 22.17
C GLY A 55 9.82 1.52 21.26
N ASP A 56 8.51 1.30 21.28
CA ASP A 56 7.86 0.42 20.31
C ASP A 56 8.06 0.96 18.89
N GLU A 57 8.48 0.11 17.96
CA GLU A 57 8.48 0.42 16.54
C GLU A 57 7.09 0.16 15.96
N VAL A 58 6.59 1.10 15.16
CA VAL A 58 5.21 1.07 14.64
C VAL A 58 5.13 1.43 13.17
N ILE A 59 4.06 0.97 12.54
CA ILE A 59 3.67 1.26 11.16
C ILE A 59 2.27 1.89 11.19
N LEU A 60 2.06 2.90 10.36
CA LEU A 60 0.75 3.45 10.03
C LEU A 60 0.58 3.48 8.52
N THR A 61 -0.54 2.95 8.02
CA THR A 61 -0.94 3.04 6.62
C THR A 61 -2.42 3.42 6.52
N GLY A 62 -2.73 4.48 5.79
CA GLY A 62 -4.10 4.89 5.51
C GLY A 62 -4.79 5.64 6.65
N TRP A 63 -5.98 5.19 7.07
CA TRP A 63 -6.82 5.77 8.14
C TRP A 63 -7.16 7.25 7.96
N ARG A 64 -7.05 7.78 6.74
CA ARG A 64 -7.20 9.20 6.39
C ARG A 64 -6.16 10.12 7.07
N VAL A 65 -5.06 9.55 7.54
CA VAL A 65 -3.88 10.29 7.96
C VAL A 65 -3.26 10.94 6.72
N GLY A 66 -2.75 12.15 6.85
CA GLY A 66 -2.32 12.97 5.69
C GLY A 66 -3.47 13.60 4.89
N GLU A 67 -4.73 13.24 5.19
CA GLU A 67 -5.93 13.77 4.50
C GLU A 67 -6.84 14.56 5.44
N ILE A 68 -7.26 13.96 6.57
CA ILE A 68 -8.05 14.61 7.62
C ILE A 68 -7.21 14.84 8.87
N TYR A 69 -6.38 13.87 9.21
CA TYR A 69 -5.43 13.95 10.31
C TYR A 69 -4.06 14.35 9.77
N PHE A 70 -3.24 14.98 10.60
CA PHE A 70 -1.87 15.30 10.24
C PHE A 70 -1.09 14.04 9.90
N GLY A 71 -0.32 14.08 8.80
CA GLY A 71 0.36 12.95 8.20
C GLY A 71 1.79 12.73 8.64
N GLY A 72 2.45 11.84 7.90
CA GLY A 72 3.80 11.39 8.16
C GLY A 72 4.92 12.26 7.56
N TYR A 73 4.61 13.33 6.80
CA TYR A 73 5.65 14.23 6.27
C TYR A 73 6.09 15.25 7.31
N SER A 74 6.43 14.73 8.47
CA SER A 74 6.91 15.48 9.63
C SER A 74 7.87 14.64 10.44
N GLN A 75 8.65 15.26 11.31
CA GLN A 75 9.56 14.54 12.21
C GLN A 75 8.80 13.79 13.33
N TYR A 76 7.64 14.29 13.71
CA TYR A 76 6.77 13.70 14.73
C TYR A 76 5.32 13.73 14.27
N SER A 77 4.58 12.67 14.55
CA SER A 77 3.14 12.60 14.29
C SER A 77 2.41 12.10 15.54
N LYS A 78 1.38 12.82 15.97
CA LYS A 78 0.51 12.39 17.07
C LYS A 78 -0.77 11.81 16.49
N VAL A 79 -0.98 10.51 16.68
CA VAL A 79 -2.04 9.73 16.03
C VAL A 79 -2.82 8.88 17.01
N ASN A 80 -4.00 8.42 16.58
CA ASN A 80 -4.79 7.47 17.36
C ASN A 80 -4.09 6.10 17.34
N SER A 81 -3.99 5.47 18.50
CA SER A 81 -3.41 4.13 18.68
C SER A 81 -4.07 3.06 17.83
N ASP A 82 -5.36 3.19 17.52
CA ASP A 82 -6.08 2.23 16.66
C ASP A 82 -5.60 2.26 15.20
N PHE A 83 -4.88 3.30 14.78
CA PHE A 83 -4.29 3.42 13.45
C PHE A 83 -2.92 2.75 13.35
N LEU A 84 -2.32 2.40 14.47
CA LEU A 84 -0.96 1.88 14.55
C LEU A 84 -0.93 0.35 14.62
N VAL A 85 0.06 -0.20 13.95
CA VAL A 85 0.42 -1.61 14.05
C VAL A 85 1.86 -1.71 14.53
N LYS A 86 2.14 -2.63 15.46
CA LYS A 86 3.53 -2.91 15.90
C LYS A 86 4.33 -3.46 14.73
N MET A 87 5.57 -3.01 14.61
CA MET A 87 6.50 -3.49 13.61
C MET A 87 6.75 -5.00 13.77
N PRO A 88 6.61 -5.81 12.70
CA PRO A 88 7.00 -7.21 12.74
C PRO A 88 8.50 -7.37 13.05
N LYS A 89 8.87 -8.36 13.85
CA LYS A 89 10.26 -8.58 14.31
C LYS A 89 11.31 -8.69 13.19
N ASN A 90 10.89 -9.11 11.99
CA ASN A 90 11.78 -9.34 10.85
C ASN A 90 11.68 -8.22 9.80
N MET A 91 11.15 -7.05 10.16
CA MET A 91 10.95 -5.92 9.27
C MET A 91 11.58 -4.65 9.86
N THR A 92 12.22 -3.87 9.04
CA THR A 92 12.75 -2.54 9.40
C THR A 92 11.76 -1.46 9.00
N SER A 93 11.84 -0.28 9.63
CA SER A 93 11.05 0.91 9.26
C SER A 93 11.16 1.23 7.77
N ARG A 94 12.36 1.13 7.21
CA ARG A 94 12.58 1.34 5.76
C ARG A 94 11.83 0.33 4.92
N GLN A 95 11.90 -0.96 5.26
CA GLN A 95 11.20 -2.02 4.51
C GLN A 95 9.68 -1.86 4.60
N ALA A 96 9.16 -1.46 5.77
CA ALA A 96 7.74 -1.19 5.95
C ALA A 96 7.25 -0.10 4.98
N MET A 97 8.02 0.98 4.80
CA MET A 97 7.66 2.07 3.89
C MET A 97 7.95 1.75 2.41
N MET A 98 8.82 0.79 2.10
CA MET A 98 8.92 0.24 0.74
C MET A 98 7.64 -0.51 0.30
N LEU A 99 6.86 -1.01 1.25
CA LEU A 99 5.58 -1.65 1.02
C LEU A 99 4.42 -0.65 1.12
N GLY A 100 4.29 0.05 2.23
CA GLY A 100 3.28 1.06 2.50
C GLY A 100 1.84 0.61 2.20
N THR A 101 0.98 1.57 1.93
CA THR A 101 -0.40 1.33 1.49
C THR A 101 -0.46 0.55 0.17
N ALA A 102 0.49 0.75 -0.74
CA ALA A 102 0.53 0.02 -2.01
C ALA A 102 0.74 -1.48 -1.80
N GLY A 103 1.69 -1.86 -0.94
CA GLY A 103 1.95 -3.26 -0.58
C GLY A 103 0.78 -3.90 0.15
N LEU A 104 0.20 -3.21 1.13
CA LEU A 104 -0.98 -3.69 1.86
C LEU A 104 -2.14 -3.96 0.89
N THR A 105 -2.42 -3.03 -0.02
CA THR A 105 -3.48 -3.16 -1.02
C THR A 105 -3.22 -4.35 -1.96
N ALA A 106 -1.98 -4.50 -2.44
CA ALA A 106 -1.62 -5.61 -3.32
C ALA A 106 -1.81 -6.97 -2.64
N VAL A 107 -1.41 -7.09 -1.36
CA VAL A 107 -1.61 -8.30 -0.56
C VAL A 107 -3.10 -8.61 -0.41
N GLN A 108 -3.92 -7.63 -0.03
CA GLN A 108 -5.36 -7.80 0.11
C GLN A 108 -6.00 -8.27 -1.21
N CYS A 109 -5.66 -7.65 -2.34
CA CYS A 109 -6.16 -8.05 -3.65
C CYS A 109 -5.75 -9.48 -4.01
N ALA A 110 -4.47 -9.85 -3.81
CA ALA A 110 -3.97 -11.17 -4.15
C ALA A 110 -4.63 -12.27 -3.30
N PHE A 111 -4.78 -12.06 -2.00
CA PHE A 111 -5.42 -13.01 -1.10
C PHE A 111 -6.94 -13.12 -1.37
N THR A 112 -7.64 -12.02 -1.60
CA THR A 112 -9.06 -12.04 -1.97
C THR A 112 -9.27 -12.79 -3.28
N THR A 113 -8.42 -12.57 -4.28
CA THR A 113 -8.46 -13.30 -5.54
C THR A 113 -8.29 -14.81 -5.31
N LYS A 114 -7.34 -15.22 -4.46
CA LYS A 114 -7.15 -16.63 -4.10
C LYS A 114 -8.37 -17.22 -3.43
N GLN A 115 -8.90 -16.57 -2.39
CA GLN A 115 -10.09 -17.04 -1.67
C GLN A 115 -11.32 -17.14 -2.58
N THR A 116 -11.56 -16.14 -3.42
CA THR A 116 -12.68 -16.14 -4.36
C THR A 116 -12.55 -17.31 -5.33
N ARG A 117 -11.36 -17.63 -5.80
CA ARG A 117 -11.11 -18.77 -6.70
C ARG A 117 -11.36 -20.10 -6.01
N GLU A 118 -10.92 -20.26 -4.77
CA GLU A 118 -11.17 -21.49 -3.99
C GLU A 118 -12.67 -21.72 -3.74
N ILE A 119 -13.44 -20.64 -3.54
CA ILE A 119 -14.89 -20.71 -3.26
C ILE A 119 -15.72 -20.90 -4.54
N LEU A 120 -15.42 -20.14 -5.59
CA LEU A 120 -16.27 -20.10 -6.80
C LEU A 120 -15.98 -21.20 -7.81
N LEU A 121 -14.78 -21.77 -7.80
CA LEU A 121 -14.34 -22.66 -8.87
C LEU A 121 -14.33 -24.14 -8.49
N LEU A 122 -14.95 -24.53 -7.38
CA LEU A 122 -15.22 -25.94 -7.00
C LEU A 122 -14.03 -26.90 -7.28
N GLY A 123 -12.80 -26.44 -7.02
CA GLY A 123 -11.60 -27.24 -7.16
C GLY A 123 -10.87 -27.10 -8.52
N GLU A 124 -11.33 -26.31 -9.45
CA GLU A 124 -10.56 -25.99 -10.66
C GLU A 124 -9.46 -24.96 -10.34
N LYS A 125 -8.21 -25.30 -10.62
CA LYS A 125 -7.07 -24.40 -10.51
C LYS A 125 -7.04 -23.45 -11.72
N VAL A 126 -7.78 -22.35 -11.67
CA VAL A 126 -7.53 -21.25 -12.60
C VAL A 126 -6.23 -20.58 -12.16
N ASN A 127 -5.18 -20.76 -12.94
CA ASN A 127 -3.87 -20.17 -12.63
C ASN A 127 -3.62 -18.87 -13.39
N ASP A 128 -4.45 -18.53 -14.37
CA ASP A 128 -4.28 -17.34 -15.19
C ASP A 128 -4.92 -16.14 -14.53
N VAL A 129 -4.16 -15.07 -14.35
CA VAL A 129 -4.60 -13.81 -13.75
C VAL A 129 -4.08 -12.64 -14.57
N ILE A 130 -4.91 -11.60 -14.70
CA ILE A 130 -4.52 -10.33 -15.29
C ILE A 130 -4.39 -9.28 -14.22
N VAL A 131 -3.28 -8.55 -14.23
CA VAL A 131 -3.04 -7.40 -13.35
C VAL A 131 -3.03 -6.15 -14.22
N THR A 132 -4.03 -5.30 -14.05
CA THR A 132 -4.09 -3.99 -14.72
C THR A 132 -3.30 -2.94 -13.94
N GLY A 133 -2.81 -1.90 -14.62
CA GLY A 133 -1.94 -0.91 -13.98
C GLY A 133 -0.66 -1.53 -13.40
N ALA A 134 -0.19 -2.61 -14.02
CA ALA A 134 0.84 -3.50 -13.51
C ALA A 134 2.18 -2.81 -13.19
N SER A 135 2.51 -1.69 -13.84
CA SER A 135 3.74 -0.93 -13.58
C SER A 135 3.59 0.13 -12.45
N GLY A 136 2.42 0.24 -11.85
CA GLY A 136 2.18 1.11 -10.69
C GLY A 136 2.61 0.47 -9.37
N GLY A 137 2.58 1.22 -8.26
CA GLY A 137 2.98 0.74 -6.94
C GLY A 137 2.23 -0.52 -6.50
N VAL A 138 0.90 -0.51 -6.55
CA VAL A 138 0.07 -1.68 -6.21
C VAL A 138 0.27 -2.81 -7.22
N GLY A 139 0.20 -2.48 -8.53
CA GLY A 139 0.25 -3.47 -9.60
C GLY A 139 1.55 -4.26 -9.63
N SER A 140 2.69 -3.61 -9.48
CA SER A 140 4.01 -4.28 -9.50
C SER A 140 4.18 -5.26 -8.33
N ILE A 141 3.72 -4.88 -7.16
CA ILE A 141 3.74 -5.77 -5.99
C ILE A 141 2.75 -6.92 -6.17
N ALA A 142 1.56 -6.66 -6.72
CA ALA A 142 0.58 -7.70 -7.03
C ALA A 142 1.13 -8.73 -8.03
N VAL A 143 1.79 -8.29 -9.12
CA VAL A 143 2.48 -9.18 -10.07
C VAL A 143 3.45 -10.10 -9.34
N MET A 144 4.32 -9.53 -8.50
CA MET A 144 5.31 -10.29 -7.75
C MET A 144 4.67 -11.33 -6.80
N ILE A 145 3.64 -10.94 -6.05
CA ILE A 145 2.96 -11.82 -5.11
C ILE A 145 2.26 -12.97 -5.84
N LEU A 146 1.44 -12.65 -6.84
CA LEU A 146 0.67 -13.64 -7.61
C LEU A 146 1.59 -14.62 -8.34
N SER A 147 2.69 -14.14 -8.91
CA SER A 147 3.71 -15.00 -9.54
C SER A 147 4.33 -15.96 -8.52
N LYS A 148 4.71 -15.48 -7.32
CA LYS A 148 5.22 -16.34 -6.24
C LYS A 148 4.17 -17.32 -5.70
N MET A 149 2.90 -17.00 -5.82
CA MET A 149 1.79 -17.92 -5.50
C MET A 149 1.53 -18.96 -6.61
N GLY A 150 2.34 -18.98 -7.67
CA GLY A 150 2.26 -19.93 -8.78
C GLY A 150 1.22 -19.58 -9.84
N CYS A 151 0.75 -18.34 -9.91
CA CYS A 151 -0.16 -17.90 -10.96
C CYS A 151 0.61 -17.56 -12.26
N ASN A 152 -0.04 -17.79 -13.40
CA ASN A 152 0.39 -17.28 -14.69
C ASN A 152 -0.07 -15.83 -14.82
N VAL A 153 0.81 -14.88 -14.51
CA VAL A 153 0.42 -13.46 -14.48
C VAL A 153 0.60 -12.83 -15.84
N THR A 154 -0.47 -12.27 -16.38
CA THR A 154 -0.45 -11.34 -17.51
C THR A 154 -0.52 -9.91 -16.98
N ALA A 155 0.55 -9.15 -17.17
CA ALA A 155 0.66 -7.77 -16.72
C ALA A 155 0.19 -6.81 -17.82
N ALA A 156 -0.87 -6.03 -17.57
CA ALA A 156 -1.37 -5.02 -18.50
C ALA A 156 -0.91 -3.63 -18.07
N THR A 157 -0.26 -2.90 -18.97
CA THR A 157 0.31 -1.58 -18.69
C THR A 157 0.22 -0.64 -19.89
N THR A 158 0.19 0.67 -19.64
CA THR A 158 0.32 1.71 -20.66
C THR A 158 1.78 2.14 -20.89
N LYS A 159 2.72 1.67 -20.05
CA LYS A 159 4.14 2.07 -20.08
C LYS A 159 5.00 0.97 -20.66
N PRO A 160 6.11 1.30 -21.37
CA PRO A 160 7.02 0.31 -21.97
C PRO A 160 7.97 -0.29 -20.92
N ASN A 161 7.43 -1.03 -19.95
CA ASN A 161 8.15 -1.56 -18.80
C ASN A 161 8.21 -3.10 -18.83
N GLU A 162 8.30 -3.71 -19.99
CA GLU A 162 8.21 -5.17 -20.15
C GLU A 162 9.28 -5.92 -19.37
N GLU A 163 10.55 -5.53 -19.49
CA GLU A 163 11.66 -6.18 -18.78
C GLU A 163 11.47 -6.14 -17.26
N TYR A 164 11.06 -4.97 -16.74
CA TYR A 164 10.78 -4.81 -15.33
C TYR A 164 9.65 -5.74 -14.86
N LEU A 165 8.54 -5.79 -15.59
CA LEU A 165 7.41 -6.63 -15.22
C LEU A 165 7.73 -8.12 -15.32
N LYS A 166 8.51 -8.53 -16.32
CA LYS A 166 9.03 -9.89 -16.41
C LYS A 166 9.98 -10.23 -15.27
N SER A 167 10.83 -9.31 -14.83
CA SER A 167 11.71 -9.52 -13.67
C SER A 167 10.93 -9.71 -12.36
N LEU A 168 9.71 -9.18 -12.25
CA LEU A 168 8.80 -9.41 -11.14
C LEU A 168 8.04 -10.74 -11.23
N GLY A 169 8.16 -11.45 -12.34
CA GLY A 169 7.55 -12.76 -12.58
C GLY A 169 6.32 -12.75 -13.48
N ALA A 170 6.03 -11.66 -14.19
CA ALA A 170 4.98 -11.66 -15.20
C ALA A 170 5.35 -12.64 -16.34
N LYS A 171 4.42 -13.54 -16.67
CA LYS A 171 4.58 -14.48 -17.80
C LYS A 171 4.37 -13.76 -19.14
N ASN A 172 3.37 -12.90 -19.18
CA ASN A 172 3.04 -12.09 -20.35
C ASN A 172 2.94 -10.61 -19.95
N VAL A 173 3.26 -9.74 -20.90
CA VAL A 173 3.04 -8.28 -20.77
C VAL A 173 2.30 -7.82 -22.01
N ILE A 174 1.19 -7.11 -21.79
CA ILE A 174 0.33 -6.57 -22.85
C ILE A 174 0.09 -5.08 -22.66
N LYS A 175 -0.31 -4.38 -23.68
CA LYS A 175 -0.79 -3.01 -23.56
C LYS A 175 -2.18 -3.02 -22.95
N SER A 176 -2.47 -2.04 -22.09
CA SER A 176 -3.82 -1.91 -21.51
C SER A 176 -4.90 -1.66 -22.57
N SER A 177 -4.53 -1.12 -23.75
CA SER A 177 -5.43 -0.96 -24.91
C SER A 177 -5.90 -2.27 -25.51
N ASP A 178 -5.13 -3.35 -25.29
CA ASP A 178 -5.41 -4.66 -25.91
C ASP A 178 -6.38 -5.50 -25.04
N LEU A 179 -6.81 -4.95 -23.90
CA LEU A 179 -7.88 -5.54 -23.10
C LEU A 179 -9.21 -5.30 -23.80
N ASP A 180 -9.88 -6.41 -24.16
CA ASP A 180 -11.15 -6.38 -24.86
C ASP A 180 -12.21 -5.63 -24.03
N ALA A 181 -12.80 -4.59 -24.62
CA ALA A 181 -13.83 -3.78 -23.99
C ALA A 181 -15.16 -4.55 -23.83
N GLU A 182 -15.38 -5.63 -24.60
CA GLU A 182 -16.59 -6.45 -24.53
C GLU A 182 -16.58 -7.44 -23.36
N ALA A 183 -15.42 -7.63 -22.72
CA ALA A 183 -15.28 -8.50 -21.54
C ALA A 183 -15.63 -7.82 -20.19
N ARG A 184 -16.33 -6.68 -20.24
CA ARG A 184 -16.73 -5.91 -19.03
C ARG A 184 -18.15 -6.19 -18.62
#